data_bcfdfbd661c0cc35c541f9a8040c851a
#
_entry.id   bcfdfbd661c0cc35c541f9a8040c851a
#
_cell.length_a   1.000
_cell.length_b   1.000
_cell.length_c   1.000
_cell.angle_alpha   90.00
_cell.angle_beta   90.00
_cell.angle_gamma   90.00
#
_symmetry.space_group_name_H-M   'P 1'
#
loop_
_entity.id
_entity.type
_entity.pdbx_description
1 polymer ?
#
loop_
_entity_poly.entity_id
_entity_poly.type
_entity_poly.pdbx_seq_one_letter_code
_entity_poly.pdbx_strand_id
1 'polypeptide(L)'
;QGVVADIDGNYTLNVNDGTYTITVRYIGYKDILLNSIKVKAETLLNFEMESDAQALGEVSVVAKKNLEGERALQMERQKATLAIENLGAKEMSIKGISNVEEGVKKITGISIASAGQLIVRGLGDRYSTTTLNGLPIASPNPDNKLIPLDIFPASTVQNITVSKVYDASAFADYSGAHIDISTKENVGSDFLSINFNAGGKFNTLGKDFYRMDRDGSLFKTPSLDQKLIDMSLTDFEEYARHNRLFNTSFQVSKKTALPEFGGNIGFGKRFTLGGNEVSVLGSIGVSNDLQTMDNASIRTLEATGNTLNEFNYDSYSNELKIAALGNLGYSFRTSDHIGYTFFYARNAIDTYMRREGVDYEDHHLIGSNNVTHIYSLQNHQVNGKHYFGKQWDLNWSGSYSKTSSDEPDRRQVMFIREDDQIKLFKLNRQETMRYFGSLNEDEWVGDLTASYRFGDNNKLQAGFTYKDKNRDYMGTRFYYNLNKLNPTITDIYDTDSFLNMENVENGSITIDRKKQPKDSYTAGNSIYAGYIATEYYPVAPLLVNLGVRYEISKQWVDYYTDGGKAERSELNKNDLFPSLNMKYY
;
A
#
# COMPACT_ATOMS: atom_id res chain seq x y z
N GLN A 1 49.55 2.31 2.31
CA GLN A 1 49.02 3.44 1.52
C GLN A 1 48.59 2.93 0.16
N GLY A 2 47.48 3.38 -0.38
CA GLY A 2 46.94 2.95 -1.69
C GLY A 2 46.37 4.10 -2.49
N VAL A 3 46.30 3.94 -3.81
CA VAL A 3 45.71 4.87 -4.75
C VAL A 3 44.91 4.09 -5.78
N VAL A 4 43.92 4.72 -6.37
CA VAL A 4 43.12 4.17 -7.47
C VAL A 4 43.55 4.87 -8.73
N ALA A 5 43.77 4.11 -9.82
CA ALA A 5 44.07 4.67 -11.13
C ALA A 5 42.85 5.42 -11.71
N ASP A 6 43.11 6.42 -12.56
CA ASP A 6 42.08 7.13 -13.33
C ASP A 6 41.55 6.28 -14.49
N ILE A 7 40.65 6.84 -15.31
CA ILE A 7 40.00 6.14 -16.42
C ILE A 7 40.99 5.76 -17.54
N ASP A 8 42.13 6.47 -17.64
CA ASP A 8 43.19 6.23 -18.62
C ASP A 8 44.29 5.30 -18.04
N GLY A 9 44.10 4.82 -16.78
CA GLY A 9 45.04 3.92 -16.11
C GLY A 9 46.21 4.63 -15.41
N ASN A 10 46.23 5.95 -15.34
CA ASN A 10 47.29 6.69 -14.66
C ASN A 10 47.06 6.72 -13.15
N TYR A 11 48.14 6.61 -12.41
CA TYR A 11 48.12 6.69 -10.95
C TYR A 11 49.35 7.47 -10.42
N THR A 12 49.21 8.08 -9.26
CA THR A 12 50.30 8.71 -8.55
C THR A 12 50.23 8.30 -7.07
N LEU A 13 51.29 7.64 -6.60
CA LEU A 13 51.42 7.21 -5.22
C LEU A 13 52.55 7.96 -4.54
N ASN A 14 52.24 8.87 -3.62
CA ASN A 14 53.24 9.64 -2.89
C ASN A 14 53.73 8.86 -1.67
N VAL A 15 55.01 8.45 -1.70
CA VAL A 15 55.68 7.74 -0.63
C VAL A 15 57.08 8.33 -0.41
N ASN A 16 57.64 8.18 0.76
CA ASN A 16 59.01 8.62 1.05
C ASN A 16 60.04 7.71 0.36
N ASP A 17 61.30 8.17 0.23
CA ASP A 17 62.37 7.33 -0.28
C ASP A 17 62.48 6.04 0.59
N GLY A 18 62.52 4.90 -0.10
CA GLY A 18 62.54 3.61 0.62
C GLY A 18 62.37 2.40 -0.29
N THR A 19 62.31 1.23 0.31
CA THR A 19 62.06 -0.02 -0.42
C THR A 19 60.66 -0.53 -0.06
N TYR A 20 59.85 -0.76 -1.08
CA TYR A 20 58.42 -1.09 -0.95
C TYR A 20 58.05 -2.39 -1.63
N THR A 21 57.02 -3.03 -1.14
CA THR A 21 56.25 -4.04 -1.87
C THR A 21 55.01 -3.39 -2.41
N ILE A 22 54.78 -3.47 -3.72
CA ILE A 22 53.65 -2.90 -4.41
C ILE A 22 52.74 -4.02 -4.88
N THR A 23 51.47 -3.93 -4.54
CA THR A 23 50.41 -4.85 -5.00
C THR A 23 49.47 -4.09 -5.90
N VAL A 24 49.30 -4.55 -7.13
CA VAL A 24 48.35 -3.99 -8.11
C VAL A 24 47.19 -4.96 -8.25
N ARG A 25 45.95 -4.45 -8.08
CA ARG A 25 44.72 -5.24 -8.15
C ARG A 25 43.70 -4.60 -9.04
N TYR A 26 43.08 -5.43 -9.87
CA TYR A 26 41.93 -5.01 -10.67
C TYR A 26 40.97 -6.20 -10.83
N ILE A 27 39.67 -5.94 -10.77
CA ILE A 27 38.66 -6.99 -10.83
C ILE A 27 38.71 -7.71 -12.18
N GLY A 28 38.89 -9.03 -12.15
CA GLY A 28 39.00 -9.86 -13.36
C GLY A 28 40.42 -10.00 -13.91
N TYR A 29 41.45 -9.53 -13.19
CA TYR A 29 42.86 -9.67 -13.55
C TYR A 29 43.64 -10.27 -12.39
N LYS A 30 44.77 -10.95 -12.70
CA LYS A 30 45.67 -11.52 -11.69
C LYS A 30 46.35 -10.40 -10.91
N ASP A 31 46.43 -10.57 -9.59
CA ASP A 31 47.18 -9.66 -8.73
C ASP A 31 48.66 -9.65 -9.13
N ILE A 32 49.25 -8.47 -9.31
CA ILE A 32 50.69 -8.29 -9.51
C ILE A 32 51.29 -7.90 -8.16
N LEU A 33 52.28 -8.70 -7.71
CA LEU A 33 53.04 -8.43 -6.50
C LEU A 33 54.50 -8.17 -6.86
N LEU A 34 54.96 -6.93 -6.67
CA LEU A 34 56.37 -6.55 -6.84
C LEU A 34 57.01 -6.32 -5.51
N ASN A 35 58.04 -7.13 -5.21
CA ASN A 35 58.78 -7.02 -3.97
C ASN A 35 60.06 -6.20 -4.15
N SER A 36 60.47 -5.50 -3.09
CA SER A 36 61.77 -4.79 -3.01
C SER A 36 61.96 -3.68 -4.06
N ILE A 37 60.90 -2.99 -4.45
CA ILE A 37 61.00 -1.80 -5.33
C ILE A 37 61.64 -0.64 -4.56
N LYS A 38 62.81 -0.20 -5.01
CA LYS A 38 63.50 0.97 -4.45
C LYS A 38 62.95 2.25 -5.07
N VAL A 39 62.28 3.05 -4.27
CA VAL A 39 61.79 4.37 -4.68
C VAL A 39 62.79 5.43 -4.23
N LYS A 40 63.30 6.22 -5.18
CA LYS A 40 64.10 7.42 -4.95
C LYS A 40 63.60 8.51 -5.87
N ALA A 41 63.26 9.67 -5.32
CA ALA A 41 62.67 10.79 -6.04
C ALA A 41 61.44 10.31 -6.82
N GLU A 42 61.41 10.50 -8.13
CA GLU A 42 60.31 10.06 -8.99
C GLU A 42 60.65 8.72 -9.65
N THR A 43 59.75 7.73 -9.48
CA THR A 43 59.93 6.38 -10.05
C THR A 43 58.70 6.04 -10.90
N LEU A 44 58.85 5.83 -12.19
CA LEU A 44 57.78 5.45 -13.11
C LEU A 44 57.67 3.90 -13.15
N LEU A 45 56.47 3.39 -12.89
CA LEU A 45 56.19 1.97 -12.97
C LEU A 45 54.92 1.76 -13.81
N ASN A 46 55.05 0.99 -14.88
CA ASN A 46 53.93 0.57 -15.71
C ASN A 46 53.65 -0.91 -15.51
N PHE A 47 52.38 -1.29 -15.51
CA PHE A 47 51.94 -2.66 -15.30
C PHE A 47 51.03 -3.12 -16.45
N GLU A 48 51.31 -4.29 -16.98
CA GLU A 48 50.41 -5.01 -17.86
C GLU A 48 49.76 -6.14 -17.05
N MET A 49 48.45 -6.05 -16.87
CA MET A 49 47.71 -7.05 -16.09
C MET A 49 47.19 -8.14 -17.01
N GLU A 50 47.44 -9.40 -16.64
CA GLU A 50 46.88 -10.57 -17.33
C GLU A 50 45.46 -10.80 -16.85
N SER A 51 44.53 -11.03 -17.78
CA SER A 51 43.16 -11.45 -17.44
C SER A 51 43.20 -12.77 -16.69
N ASP A 52 42.49 -12.85 -15.55
CA ASP A 52 42.38 -14.04 -14.72
C ASP A 52 41.25 -15.00 -15.23
N ALA A 53 41.22 -15.20 -16.54
CA ALA A 53 40.18 -16.00 -17.19
C ALA A 53 40.26 -17.52 -16.90
N GLN A 54 41.27 -18.00 -16.13
CA GLN A 54 41.49 -19.41 -15.85
C GLN A 54 41.42 -19.86 -14.38
N ALA A 55 41.29 -18.97 -13.41
CA ALA A 55 41.43 -19.33 -12.00
C ALA A 55 40.18 -19.23 -11.15
N LEU A 56 39.07 -18.93 -11.71
CA LEU A 56 37.80 -19.01 -10.98
C LEU A 56 37.08 -20.30 -11.38
N GLY A 57 37.35 -21.38 -10.70
CA GLY A 57 36.29 -22.29 -10.31
C GLY A 57 35.25 -21.38 -9.63
N GLU A 58 34.26 -21.01 -10.43
CA GLU A 58 33.29 -19.95 -10.16
C GLU A 58 32.61 -20.19 -8.81
N VAL A 59 33.14 -19.60 -7.76
CA VAL A 59 32.31 -19.25 -6.62
C VAL A 59 31.50 -18.04 -7.10
N SER A 60 30.40 -18.34 -7.77
CA SER A 60 29.35 -17.35 -7.99
C SER A 60 28.79 -16.99 -6.61
N VAL A 61 29.45 -16.08 -5.91
CA VAL A 61 28.83 -15.40 -4.79
C VAL A 61 27.76 -14.52 -5.42
N VAL A 62 26.55 -15.05 -5.55
CA VAL A 62 25.37 -14.27 -5.85
C VAL A 62 25.09 -13.43 -4.61
N ALA A 63 25.90 -12.38 -4.42
CA ALA A 63 25.64 -11.40 -3.37
C ALA A 63 24.27 -10.80 -3.68
N LYS A 64 23.32 -10.94 -2.76
CA LYS A 64 22.01 -10.33 -2.86
C LYS A 64 22.21 -8.82 -2.98
N LYS A 65 21.75 -8.22 -4.09
CA LYS A 65 21.96 -6.80 -4.36
C LYS A 65 21.18 -5.98 -3.34
N ASN A 66 21.84 -5.03 -2.69
CA ASN A 66 21.16 -4.02 -1.89
C ASN A 66 20.54 -2.96 -2.83
N LEU A 67 19.25 -3.05 -3.09
CA LEU A 67 18.48 -2.16 -3.97
C LEU A 67 17.94 -0.92 -3.24
N GLU A 68 18.45 -0.58 -2.07
CA GLU A 68 18.09 0.66 -1.37
C GLU A 68 18.77 1.89 -1.97
N GLY A 69 19.92 1.71 -2.65
CA GLY A 69 20.78 2.76 -3.15
C GLY A 69 20.57 3.08 -4.62
N GLU A 70 20.59 4.37 -4.97
CA GLU A 70 20.38 4.88 -6.34
C GLU A 70 21.30 4.22 -7.38
N ARG A 71 22.58 4.03 -7.07
CA ARG A 71 23.53 3.39 -8.01
C ARG A 71 23.11 1.97 -8.41
N ALA A 72 22.64 1.17 -7.43
CA ALA A 72 22.19 -0.20 -7.70
C ALA A 72 20.92 -0.20 -8.56
N LEU A 73 20.00 0.70 -8.27
CA LEU A 73 18.76 0.88 -9.03
C LEU A 73 19.01 1.42 -10.43
N GLN A 74 19.99 2.31 -10.60
CA GLN A 74 20.39 2.79 -11.91
C GLN A 74 20.97 1.67 -12.79
N MET A 75 21.81 0.80 -12.21
CA MET A 75 22.29 -0.39 -12.92
C MET A 75 21.15 -1.34 -13.30
N GLU A 76 20.13 -1.46 -12.44
CA GLU A 76 18.95 -2.27 -12.73
C GLU A 76 18.14 -1.67 -13.89
N ARG A 77 17.88 -0.36 -13.88
CA ARG A 77 17.25 0.36 -15.01
C ARG A 77 18.02 0.19 -16.32
N GLN A 78 19.35 0.25 -16.25
CA GLN A 78 20.19 0.05 -17.44
C GLN A 78 20.09 -1.38 -17.99
N LYS A 79 20.01 -2.39 -17.12
CA LYS A 79 19.92 -3.81 -17.52
C LYS A 79 18.50 -4.26 -17.85
N ALA A 80 17.47 -3.57 -17.34
CA ALA A 80 16.10 -3.93 -17.61
C ALA A 80 15.76 -3.78 -19.09
N THR A 81 15.07 -4.77 -19.64
CA THR A 81 14.52 -4.74 -20.99
C THR A 81 13.35 -3.77 -21.08
N LEU A 82 12.57 -3.71 -20.01
CA LEU A 82 11.44 -2.80 -19.89
C LEU A 82 11.89 -1.41 -19.45
N ALA A 83 11.17 -0.39 -19.89
CA ALA A 83 11.31 0.96 -19.35
C ALA A 83 10.72 1.01 -17.93
N ILE A 84 11.58 0.87 -16.92
CA ILE A 84 11.21 0.95 -15.51
C ILE A 84 11.73 2.23 -14.88
N GLU A 85 10.97 2.75 -13.93
CA GLU A 85 11.39 3.81 -13.01
C GLU A 85 11.38 3.23 -11.60
N ASN A 86 12.38 3.54 -10.81
CA ASN A 86 12.46 3.03 -9.44
C ASN A 86 12.96 4.10 -8.47
N LEU A 87 12.52 3.99 -7.22
CA LEU A 87 12.86 4.89 -6.12
C LEU A 87 13.28 4.04 -4.92
N GLY A 88 14.51 4.22 -4.45
CA GLY A 88 15.08 3.45 -3.35
C GLY A 88 14.86 4.08 -1.98
N ALA A 89 14.97 3.26 -0.94
CA ALA A 89 14.80 3.69 0.46
C ALA A 89 15.73 4.84 0.84
N LYS A 90 16.98 4.85 0.36
CA LYS A 90 17.94 5.94 0.65
C LYS A 90 17.49 7.27 0.03
N GLU A 91 17.00 7.24 -1.19
CA GLU A 91 16.50 8.44 -1.86
C GLU A 91 15.21 8.94 -1.18
N MET A 92 14.29 8.03 -0.81
CA MET A 92 13.10 8.39 -0.04
C MET A 92 13.48 9.08 1.27
N SER A 93 14.45 8.53 2.00
CA SER A 93 14.93 9.12 3.26
C SER A 93 15.53 10.52 3.07
N ILE A 94 16.37 10.73 2.05
CA ILE A 94 16.98 12.04 1.76
C ILE A 94 15.93 13.08 1.38
N LYS A 95 14.89 12.68 0.64
CA LYS A 95 13.78 13.55 0.21
C LYS A 95 12.70 13.76 1.27
N GLY A 96 12.84 13.14 2.44
CA GLY A 96 11.85 13.23 3.52
C GLY A 96 10.51 12.54 3.19
N ILE A 97 10.52 11.55 2.28
CA ILE A 97 9.34 10.79 1.88
C ILE A 97 8.99 9.80 2.99
N SER A 98 7.76 9.89 3.50
CA SER A 98 7.30 9.11 4.64
C SER A 98 6.64 7.78 4.28
N ASN A 99 6.06 7.67 3.08
CA ASN A 99 5.32 6.49 2.61
C ASN A 99 5.44 6.31 1.10
N VAL A 100 4.93 5.17 0.60
CA VAL A 100 4.99 4.82 -0.82
C VAL A 100 4.19 5.78 -1.69
N GLU A 101 3.05 6.30 -1.24
CA GLU A 101 2.24 7.24 -2.01
C GLU A 101 3.01 8.50 -2.35
N GLU A 102 3.69 9.09 -1.36
CA GLU A 102 4.55 10.26 -1.57
C GLU A 102 5.71 9.96 -2.52
N GLY A 103 6.26 8.73 -2.44
CA GLY A 103 7.32 8.27 -3.34
C GLY A 103 6.85 8.18 -4.78
N VAL A 104 5.72 7.54 -5.02
CA VAL A 104 5.15 7.34 -6.35
C VAL A 104 4.76 8.66 -7.01
N LYS A 105 4.31 9.66 -6.24
CA LYS A 105 4.06 11.04 -6.74
C LYS A 105 5.29 11.71 -7.36
N LYS A 106 6.51 11.26 -7.03
CA LYS A 106 7.77 11.79 -7.61
C LYS A 106 8.12 11.13 -8.94
N ILE A 107 7.44 10.05 -9.31
CA ILE A 107 7.68 9.32 -10.55
C ILE A 107 6.95 10.01 -11.71
N THR A 108 7.65 10.20 -12.83
CA THR A 108 7.13 10.93 -14.00
C THR A 108 5.84 10.32 -14.54
N GLY A 109 4.83 11.16 -14.80
CA GLY A 109 3.56 10.75 -15.40
C GLY A 109 2.62 10.03 -14.45
N ILE A 110 2.85 10.16 -13.13
CA ILE A 110 1.95 9.69 -12.09
C ILE A 110 1.43 10.89 -11.30
N SER A 111 0.14 10.93 -11.08
CA SER A 111 -0.54 11.87 -10.19
C SER A 111 -1.53 11.14 -9.31
N ILE A 112 -1.91 11.75 -8.20
CA ILE A 112 -2.91 11.22 -7.30
C ILE A 112 -4.03 12.23 -7.19
N ALA A 113 -5.25 11.77 -7.51
CA ALA A 113 -6.47 12.56 -7.38
C ALA A 113 -6.95 12.58 -5.91
N SER A 114 -8.00 13.35 -5.64
CA SER A 114 -8.72 13.30 -4.36
C SER A 114 -9.09 11.85 -4.02
N ALA A 115 -9.09 11.52 -2.74
CA ALA A 115 -9.35 10.18 -2.21
C ALA A 115 -8.28 9.11 -2.53
N GLY A 116 -7.03 9.52 -2.81
CA GLY A 116 -5.91 8.59 -2.98
C GLY A 116 -5.91 7.80 -4.29
N GLN A 117 -6.77 8.16 -5.26
CA GLN A 117 -6.83 7.47 -6.55
C GLN A 117 -5.61 7.80 -7.40
N LEU A 118 -4.89 6.75 -7.80
CA LEU A 118 -3.72 6.86 -8.66
C LEU A 118 -4.14 7.07 -10.12
N ILE A 119 -3.53 8.04 -10.78
CA ILE A 119 -3.69 8.30 -12.22
C ILE A 119 -2.33 8.18 -12.89
N VAL A 120 -2.21 7.27 -13.84
CA VAL A 120 -0.98 7.05 -14.61
C VAL A 120 -1.22 7.40 -16.06
N ARG A 121 -0.51 8.41 -16.59
CA ARG A 121 -0.67 8.89 -17.98
C ARG A 121 -2.13 9.16 -18.35
N GLY A 122 -2.91 9.72 -17.43
CA GLY A 122 -4.34 10.00 -17.61
C GLY A 122 -5.27 8.79 -17.39
N LEU A 123 -4.75 7.59 -17.15
CA LEU A 123 -5.55 6.40 -16.83
C LEU A 123 -5.72 6.29 -15.31
N GLY A 124 -6.95 6.09 -14.87
CA GLY A 124 -7.29 5.91 -13.46
C GLY A 124 -6.77 4.59 -12.87
N ASP A 125 -6.95 4.40 -11.59
CA ASP A 125 -6.45 3.26 -10.80
C ASP A 125 -6.88 1.90 -11.33
N ARG A 126 -8.06 1.79 -11.94
CA ARG A 126 -8.58 0.54 -12.54
C ARG A 126 -7.66 -0.06 -13.60
N TYR A 127 -6.85 0.77 -14.23
CA TYR A 127 -5.92 0.37 -15.29
C TYR A 127 -4.51 0.06 -14.79
N SER A 128 -4.29 0.11 -13.48
CA SER A 128 -3.00 -0.17 -12.87
C SER A 128 -3.08 -1.36 -11.91
N THR A 129 -1.94 -1.93 -11.53
CA THR A 129 -1.84 -3.01 -10.56
C THR A 129 -0.71 -2.76 -9.58
N THR A 130 -0.85 -3.27 -8.35
CA THR A 130 0.16 -3.20 -7.30
C THR A 130 0.55 -4.59 -6.85
N THR A 131 1.86 -4.79 -6.71
CA THR A 131 2.44 -6.02 -6.14
C THR A 131 3.29 -5.70 -4.92
N LEU A 132 3.42 -6.65 -4.02
CA LEU A 132 4.35 -6.65 -2.90
C LEU A 132 5.34 -7.78 -3.11
N ASN A 133 6.63 -7.46 -3.28
CA ASN A 133 7.67 -8.41 -3.64
C ASN A 133 7.33 -9.27 -4.88
N GLY A 134 6.74 -8.64 -5.91
CA GLY A 134 6.33 -9.29 -7.16
C GLY A 134 5.00 -10.03 -7.13
N LEU A 135 4.36 -10.19 -5.97
CA LEU A 135 3.06 -10.88 -5.85
C LEU A 135 1.91 -9.87 -5.71
N PRO A 136 0.79 -10.05 -6.44
CA PRO A 136 -0.40 -9.22 -6.29
C PRO A 136 -0.86 -9.10 -4.85
N ILE A 137 -1.40 -7.94 -4.50
CA ILE A 137 -2.05 -7.68 -3.22
C ILE A 137 -3.39 -7.00 -3.43
N ALA A 138 -4.35 -7.41 -2.62
CA ALA A 138 -5.70 -6.90 -2.68
C ALA A 138 -5.83 -5.50 -2.04
N SER A 139 -6.73 -4.68 -2.59
CA SER A 139 -7.10 -3.41 -1.96
C SER A 139 -8.14 -3.63 -0.88
N PRO A 140 -7.91 -3.13 0.34
CA PRO A 140 -8.96 -3.11 1.36
C PRO A 140 -10.03 -2.05 1.07
N ASN A 141 -9.76 -1.06 0.22
CA ASN A 141 -10.73 -0.04 -0.12
C ASN A 141 -11.68 -0.56 -1.22
N PRO A 142 -13.01 -0.68 -0.98
CA PRO A 142 -13.96 -1.19 -1.96
C PRO A 142 -14.11 -0.29 -3.19
N ASP A 143 -13.81 0.99 -3.08
CA ASP A 143 -13.98 1.98 -4.14
C ASP A 143 -12.79 2.04 -5.10
N ASN A 144 -11.62 1.52 -4.68
CA ASN A 144 -10.37 1.58 -5.44
C ASN A 144 -9.84 0.18 -5.76
N LYS A 145 -9.42 -0.05 -7.00
CA LYS A 145 -8.73 -1.29 -7.39
C LYS A 145 -7.37 -1.42 -6.71
N LEU A 146 -6.63 -0.31 -6.64
CA LEU A 146 -5.31 -0.29 -6.01
C LEU A 146 -5.44 -0.14 -4.50
N ILE A 147 -4.57 -0.85 -3.79
CA ILE A 147 -4.40 -0.65 -2.36
C ILE A 147 -3.95 0.79 -2.07
N PRO A 148 -4.46 1.45 -1.03
CA PRO A 148 -3.95 2.76 -0.62
C PRO A 148 -2.44 2.68 -0.35
N LEU A 149 -1.65 3.40 -1.14
CA LEU A 149 -0.18 3.30 -1.09
C LEU A 149 0.43 3.97 0.15
N ASP A 150 -0.31 4.80 0.84
CA ASP A 150 0.09 5.46 2.08
C ASP A 150 0.16 4.51 3.29
N ILE A 151 -0.43 3.30 3.19
CA ILE A 151 -0.32 2.27 4.24
C ILE A 151 1.08 1.62 4.30
N PHE A 152 1.95 1.85 3.30
CA PHE A 152 3.31 1.35 3.26
C PHE A 152 4.30 2.43 3.71
N PRO A 153 4.75 2.43 4.98
CA PRO A 153 5.74 3.39 5.43
C PRO A 153 7.10 3.16 4.74
N ALA A 154 7.78 4.24 4.38
CA ALA A 154 9.11 4.17 3.76
C ALA A 154 10.13 3.36 4.59
N SER A 155 9.93 3.27 5.91
CA SER A 155 10.79 2.48 6.81
C SER A 155 10.75 0.98 6.54
N THR A 156 9.67 0.44 5.94
CA THR A 156 9.51 -0.98 5.61
C THR A 156 9.88 -1.31 4.16
N VAL A 157 10.07 -0.29 3.32
CA VAL A 157 10.27 -0.43 1.86
C VAL A 157 11.76 -0.38 1.52
N GLN A 158 12.21 -1.29 0.68
CA GLN A 158 13.54 -1.29 0.08
C GLN A 158 13.59 -0.40 -1.16
N ASN A 159 12.66 -0.60 -2.08
CA ASN A 159 12.46 0.22 -3.26
C ASN A 159 11.02 0.10 -3.79
N ILE A 160 10.67 1.04 -4.65
CA ILE A 160 9.45 1.03 -5.45
C ILE A 160 9.88 0.95 -6.90
N THR A 161 9.34 0.01 -7.67
CA THR A 161 9.60 -0.12 -9.11
C THR A 161 8.29 0.07 -9.86
N VAL A 162 8.29 0.95 -10.85
CA VAL A 162 7.13 1.23 -11.70
C VAL A 162 7.47 0.88 -13.14
N SER A 163 6.75 -0.07 -13.70
CA SER A 163 6.74 -0.38 -15.13
C SER A 163 5.48 0.17 -15.78
N LYS A 164 5.65 0.89 -16.88
CA LYS A 164 4.55 1.43 -17.68
C LYS A 164 4.39 0.67 -19.01
N VAL A 165 4.99 -0.51 -19.09
CA VAL A 165 5.01 -1.38 -20.27
C VAL A 165 4.66 -2.79 -19.79
N TYR A 166 3.92 -3.52 -20.62
CA TYR A 166 3.53 -4.89 -20.32
C TYR A 166 4.65 -5.88 -20.61
N ASP A 167 4.78 -6.87 -19.74
CA ASP A 167 5.63 -8.05 -19.90
C ASP A 167 4.81 -9.33 -19.63
N ALA A 168 5.06 -10.39 -20.39
CA ALA A 168 4.30 -11.64 -20.30
C ALA A 168 4.44 -12.35 -18.93
N SER A 169 5.47 -12.05 -18.14
CA SER A 169 5.63 -12.60 -16.80
C SER A 169 4.67 -12.00 -15.77
N ALA A 170 4.14 -10.79 -16.04
CA ALA A 170 3.19 -10.11 -15.17
C ALA A 170 1.74 -10.52 -15.46
N PHE A 171 0.85 -10.40 -14.46
CA PHE A 171 -0.60 -10.51 -14.69
C PHE A 171 -1.07 -9.48 -15.70
N ALA A 172 -1.99 -9.88 -16.60
CA ALA A 172 -2.42 -9.04 -17.72
C ALA A 172 -3.56 -8.06 -17.38
N ASP A 173 -3.78 -7.78 -16.10
CA ASP A 173 -4.89 -6.96 -15.59
C ASP A 173 -4.56 -5.46 -15.51
N TYR A 174 -3.52 -4.98 -16.21
CA TYR A 174 -3.16 -3.57 -16.25
C TYR A 174 -2.81 -3.07 -17.65
N SER A 175 -3.02 -1.78 -17.89
CA SER A 175 -2.60 -1.02 -19.08
C SER A 175 -2.01 0.36 -18.73
N GLY A 176 -2.12 0.78 -17.48
CA GLY A 176 -1.54 2.02 -16.96
C GLY A 176 -0.14 1.80 -16.42
N ALA A 177 -0.02 1.23 -15.24
CA ALA A 177 1.25 0.87 -14.61
C ALA A 177 1.16 -0.40 -13.77
N HIS A 178 2.29 -1.08 -13.68
CA HIS A 178 2.58 -2.08 -12.67
C HIS A 178 3.52 -1.47 -11.63
N ILE A 179 3.08 -1.41 -10.38
CA ILE A 179 3.82 -0.83 -9.26
C ILE A 179 4.22 -1.96 -8.33
N ASP A 180 5.51 -2.29 -8.29
CA ASP A 180 6.04 -3.25 -7.33
C ASP A 180 6.66 -2.55 -6.12
N ILE A 181 6.23 -2.96 -4.93
CA ILE A 181 6.74 -2.50 -3.65
C ILE A 181 7.61 -3.62 -3.09
N SER A 182 8.92 -3.44 -3.10
CA SER A 182 9.85 -4.40 -2.50
C SER A 182 10.08 -4.05 -1.04
N THR A 183 9.88 -5.03 -0.15
CA THR A 183 10.12 -4.85 1.29
C THR A 183 11.61 -4.97 1.62
N LYS A 184 12.02 -4.36 2.73
CA LYS A 184 13.40 -4.48 3.22
C LYS A 184 13.73 -5.92 3.59
N GLU A 185 14.96 -6.29 3.25
CA GLU A 185 15.60 -7.53 3.67
C GLU A 185 16.95 -7.20 4.30
N ASN A 186 17.42 -8.02 5.22
CA ASN A 186 18.74 -7.80 5.80
C ASN A 186 19.85 -8.35 4.88
N VAL A 187 20.34 -7.51 3.98
CA VAL A 187 21.43 -7.83 3.04
C VAL A 187 22.77 -7.18 3.42
N GLY A 188 22.78 -6.44 4.53
CA GLY A 188 23.96 -5.67 4.99
C GLY A 188 24.51 -6.18 6.32
N SER A 189 25.09 -5.27 7.08
CA SER A 189 25.56 -5.51 8.44
C SER A 189 24.42 -5.57 9.44
N ASP A 190 24.67 -6.13 10.62
CA ASP A 190 23.76 -6.08 11.76
C ASP A 190 23.45 -4.63 12.11
N PHE A 191 22.19 -4.35 12.45
CA PHE A 191 21.75 -3.01 12.83
C PHE A 191 20.63 -3.04 13.86
N LEU A 192 20.55 -1.99 14.65
CA LEU A 192 19.40 -1.60 15.45
C LEU A 192 19.11 -0.14 15.16
N SER A 193 17.90 0.18 14.77
CA SER A 193 17.45 1.54 14.52
C SER A 193 16.25 1.88 15.38
N ILE A 194 16.29 3.03 16.02
CA ILE A 194 15.19 3.59 16.79
C ILE A 194 15.02 5.02 16.31
N ASN A 195 13.85 5.32 15.75
CA ASN A 195 13.52 6.65 15.29
C ASN A 195 12.26 7.13 16.01
N PHE A 196 12.26 8.37 16.40
CA PHE A 196 11.11 9.05 16.96
C PHE A 196 11.02 10.44 16.34
N ASN A 197 9.81 10.84 15.96
CA ASN A 197 9.53 12.16 15.45
C ASN A 197 8.26 12.71 16.11
N ALA A 198 8.23 14.00 16.32
CA ALA A 198 7.07 14.72 16.78
C ALA A 198 6.97 16.04 16.01
N GLY A 199 5.76 16.49 15.78
CA GLY A 199 5.51 17.70 14.99
C GLY A 199 4.08 18.18 15.11
N GLY A 200 3.67 18.99 14.16
CA GLY A 200 2.29 19.47 14.05
C GLY A 200 2.15 20.51 12.96
N LYS A 201 0.95 20.65 12.45
CA LYS A 201 0.59 21.63 11.44
C LYS A 201 0.17 22.94 12.11
N PHE A 202 0.64 24.09 11.63
CA PHE A 202 0.34 25.41 12.21
C PHE A 202 -1.16 25.74 12.25
N ASN A 203 -1.94 25.18 11.33
CA ASN A 203 -3.40 25.34 11.29
C ASN A 203 -4.14 24.38 12.24
N THR A 204 -3.45 23.43 12.87
CA THR A 204 -4.06 22.38 13.71
C THR A 204 -3.50 22.40 15.13
N LEU A 205 -2.18 22.33 15.31
CA LEU A 205 -1.54 22.19 16.62
C LEU A 205 -1.93 23.29 17.59
N GLY A 206 -2.41 22.91 18.77
CA GLY A 206 -2.81 23.81 19.83
C GLY A 206 -4.16 24.53 19.61
N LYS A 207 -4.86 24.23 18.50
CA LYS A 207 -6.17 24.80 18.20
C LYS A 207 -7.31 23.89 18.61
N ASP A 208 -8.52 24.39 18.49
CA ASP A 208 -9.74 23.62 18.73
C ASP A 208 -9.86 22.48 17.74
N PHE A 209 -10.11 21.29 18.26
CA PHE A 209 -10.28 20.06 17.50
C PHE A 209 -11.59 19.38 17.91
N TYR A 210 -12.53 19.31 16.99
CA TYR A 210 -13.84 18.74 17.22
C TYR A 210 -13.89 17.28 16.81
N ARG A 211 -14.61 16.46 17.58
CA ARG A 211 -14.85 15.06 17.27
C ARG A 211 -16.14 14.57 17.88
N MET A 212 -16.81 13.64 17.23
CA MET A 212 -17.87 12.86 17.85
C MET A 212 -17.30 11.82 18.83
N ASP A 213 -18.14 11.39 19.77
CA ASP A 213 -17.82 10.29 20.66
C ASP A 213 -17.42 9.04 19.86
N ARG A 214 -16.51 8.23 20.39
CA ARG A 214 -15.96 7.06 19.70
C ARG A 214 -15.85 5.88 20.66
N ASP A 215 -16.22 4.68 20.20
CA ASP A 215 -16.05 3.45 20.97
C ASP A 215 -14.57 3.01 20.98
N GLY A 216 -13.88 3.42 22.03
CA GLY A 216 -12.49 3.09 22.27
C GLY A 216 -11.48 3.93 21.47
N SER A 217 -10.33 3.33 21.18
CA SER A 217 -9.21 3.96 20.49
C SER A 217 -9.12 3.51 19.03
N LEU A 218 -8.37 4.26 18.19
CA LEU A 218 -8.09 3.86 16.79
C LEU A 218 -7.26 2.57 16.66
N PHE A 219 -6.71 2.05 17.77
CA PHE A 219 -6.07 0.72 17.80
C PHE A 219 -7.07 -0.44 17.70
N LYS A 220 -8.34 -0.20 18.03
CA LYS A 220 -9.41 -1.20 17.95
C LYS A 220 -10.30 -0.96 16.73
N THR A 221 -10.89 -2.01 16.21
CA THR A 221 -12.01 -1.95 15.28
C THR A 221 -13.28 -2.24 16.06
N PRO A 222 -14.13 -1.23 16.33
CA PRO A 222 -15.42 -1.45 16.95
C PRO A 222 -16.29 -2.35 16.05
N SER A 223 -16.99 -3.30 16.64
CA SER A 223 -17.92 -4.17 15.92
C SER A 223 -19.34 -3.89 16.35
N LEU A 224 -20.28 -3.97 15.40
CA LEU A 224 -21.69 -3.98 15.71
C LEU A 224 -22.03 -5.30 16.43
N ASP A 225 -22.86 -5.23 17.48
CA ASP A 225 -23.35 -6.44 18.15
C ASP A 225 -24.14 -7.29 17.16
N GLN A 226 -23.68 -8.52 16.95
CA GLN A 226 -24.30 -9.47 16.02
C GLN A 226 -25.78 -9.72 16.38
N LYS A 227 -26.14 -9.66 17.65
CA LYS A 227 -27.51 -9.74 18.10
C LYS A 227 -28.42 -8.71 17.45
N LEU A 228 -27.95 -7.46 17.27
CA LEU A 228 -28.70 -6.39 16.60
C LEU A 228 -28.91 -6.66 15.10
N ILE A 229 -28.05 -7.49 14.50
CA ILE A 229 -28.13 -7.88 13.09
C ILE A 229 -29.11 -9.05 12.89
N ASP A 230 -29.11 -10.02 13.82
CA ASP A 230 -29.78 -11.31 13.64
C ASP A 230 -31.24 -11.32 14.14
N MET A 231 -31.63 -10.36 14.97
CA MET A 231 -33.02 -10.22 15.43
C MET A 231 -33.99 -10.06 14.25
N SER A 232 -35.23 -10.55 14.42
CA SER A 232 -36.34 -10.16 13.55
C SER A 232 -36.59 -8.64 13.63
N LEU A 233 -37.28 -8.06 12.66
CA LEU A 233 -37.58 -6.61 12.69
C LEU A 233 -38.44 -6.26 13.91
N THR A 234 -39.43 -7.07 14.22
CA THR A 234 -40.34 -6.84 15.36
C THR A 234 -39.59 -6.92 16.70
N ASP A 235 -38.75 -7.94 16.87
CA ASP A 235 -37.93 -8.08 18.08
C ASP A 235 -36.93 -6.94 18.21
N PHE A 236 -36.36 -6.47 17.09
CA PHE A 236 -35.45 -5.34 17.07
C PHE A 236 -36.15 -4.05 17.52
N GLU A 237 -37.33 -3.75 17.00
CA GLU A 237 -38.10 -2.55 17.35
C GLU A 237 -38.43 -2.52 18.83
N GLU A 238 -38.86 -3.67 19.40
CA GLU A 238 -39.13 -3.80 20.83
C GLU A 238 -37.86 -3.68 21.66
N TYR A 239 -36.77 -4.34 21.24
CA TYR A 239 -35.48 -4.27 21.93
C TYR A 239 -34.92 -2.84 21.91
N ALA A 240 -34.97 -2.17 20.77
CA ALA A 240 -34.46 -0.80 20.58
C ALA A 240 -35.19 0.21 21.48
N ARG A 241 -36.46 0.00 21.77
CA ARG A 241 -37.27 0.88 22.65
C ARG A 241 -36.78 0.88 24.09
N HIS A 242 -36.27 -0.26 24.58
CA HIS A 242 -35.93 -0.45 25.99
C HIS A 242 -34.45 -0.62 26.28
N ASN A 243 -33.61 -0.61 25.26
CA ASN A 243 -32.19 -0.85 25.42
C ASN A 243 -31.34 0.17 24.64
N ARG A 244 -30.23 0.59 25.23
CA ARG A 244 -29.21 1.35 24.52
C ARG A 244 -28.54 0.45 23.50
N LEU A 245 -28.64 0.78 22.20
CA LEU A 245 -28.12 -0.05 21.10
C LEU A 245 -26.62 0.15 20.86
N PHE A 246 -26.10 1.32 21.15
CA PHE A 246 -24.73 1.72 20.80
C PHE A 246 -24.02 2.34 22.00
N ASN A 247 -22.72 2.06 22.12
CA ASN A 247 -21.87 2.64 23.17
C ASN A 247 -21.54 4.11 22.94
N THR A 248 -21.74 4.61 21.73
CA THR A 248 -21.43 5.98 21.28
C THR A 248 -22.70 6.80 21.13
N SER A 249 -22.54 8.13 21.17
CA SER A 249 -23.60 9.10 20.90
C SER A 249 -23.27 9.97 19.68
N PHE A 250 -24.16 10.87 19.30
CA PHE A 250 -23.91 11.90 18.28
C PHE A 250 -23.28 13.15 18.85
N GLN A 251 -23.02 13.15 20.16
CA GLN A 251 -22.41 14.27 20.88
C GLN A 251 -21.04 14.62 20.29
N VAL A 252 -20.84 15.91 20.07
CA VAL A 252 -19.57 16.45 19.60
C VAL A 252 -18.81 17.08 20.77
N SER A 253 -17.59 16.66 20.96
CA SER A 253 -16.70 17.22 21.98
C SER A 253 -15.60 18.06 21.34
N LYS A 254 -15.28 19.17 21.98
CA LYS A 254 -14.15 20.03 21.63
C LYS A 254 -12.95 19.70 22.50
N LYS A 255 -11.78 19.52 21.89
CA LYS A 255 -10.50 19.30 22.57
C LYS A 255 -9.43 20.19 21.92
N THR A 256 -8.30 20.36 22.58
CA THR A 256 -7.13 20.97 21.96
C THR A 256 -6.35 19.92 21.17
N ALA A 257 -5.99 20.23 19.93
CA ALA A 257 -5.16 19.37 19.11
C ALA A 257 -3.76 19.21 19.71
N LEU A 258 -3.37 17.97 19.99
CA LEU A 258 -2.06 17.61 20.52
C LEU A 258 -1.01 17.54 19.39
N PRO A 259 0.29 17.55 19.71
CA PRO A 259 1.33 17.26 18.72
C PRO A 259 1.13 15.90 18.06
N GLU A 260 1.43 15.85 16.78
CA GLU A 260 1.58 14.60 16.02
C GLU A 260 2.81 13.85 16.51
N PHE A 261 2.77 12.54 16.46
CA PHE A 261 3.92 11.72 16.80
C PHE A 261 4.09 10.56 15.84
N GLY A 262 5.32 10.14 15.68
CA GLY A 262 5.66 8.95 14.94
C GLY A 262 6.92 8.31 15.50
N GLY A 263 7.08 7.02 15.26
CA GLY A 263 8.27 6.31 15.63
C GLY A 263 8.33 4.94 15.00
N ASN A 264 9.55 4.46 14.80
CA ASN A 264 9.77 3.09 14.40
C ASN A 264 10.98 2.49 15.10
N ILE A 265 10.91 1.19 15.32
CA ILE A 265 12.02 0.36 15.81
C ILE A 265 12.26 -0.69 14.73
N GLY A 266 13.52 -0.84 14.32
CA GLY A 266 13.92 -1.85 13.37
C GLY A 266 15.23 -2.52 13.81
N PHE A 267 15.34 -3.79 13.56
CA PHE A 267 16.57 -4.54 13.78
C PHE A 267 16.83 -5.49 12.63
N GLY A 268 18.09 -5.75 12.38
CA GLY A 268 18.53 -6.77 11.44
C GLY A 268 19.76 -7.48 11.98
N LYS A 269 19.79 -8.80 11.80
CA LYS A 269 20.90 -9.64 12.21
C LYS A 269 21.16 -10.72 11.18
N ARG A 270 22.46 -11.03 10.98
CA ARG A 270 22.90 -12.17 10.20
C ARG A 270 23.77 -13.07 11.04
N PHE A 271 23.64 -14.35 10.87
CA PHE A 271 24.43 -15.35 11.54
C PHE A 271 24.60 -16.60 10.69
N THR A 272 25.60 -17.41 10.99
CA THR A 272 25.87 -18.66 10.28
C THR A 272 25.32 -19.82 11.09
N LEU A 273 24.52 -20.66 10.45
CA LEU A 273 23.96 -21.89 11.03
C LEU A 273 24.36 -23.08 10.15
N GLY A 274 25.20 -23.98 10.68
CA GLY A 274 25.66 -25.16 9.92
C GLY A 274 26.41 -24.83 8.61
N GLY A 275 27.16 -23.70 8.59
CA GLY A 275 27.87 -23.23 7.40
C GLY A 275 27.02 -22.43 6.41
N ASN A 276 25.72 -22.27 6.66
CA ASN A 276 24.79 -21.52 5.83
C ASN A 276 24.44 -20.18 6.47
N GLU A 277 24.08 -19.18 5.67
CA GLU A 277 23.71 -17.84 6.18
C GLU A 277 22.22 -17.79 6.51
N VAL A 278 21.92 -17.28 7.70
CA VAL A 278 20.56 -16.92 8.13
C VAL A 278 20.51 -15.42 8.33
N SER A 279 19.51 -14.78 7.74
CA SER A 279 19.23 -13.35 7.93
C SER A 279 17.86 -13.16 8.60
N VAL A 280 17.80 -12.24 9.54
CA VAL A 280 16.57 -11.87 10.25
C VAL A 280 16.44 -10.35 10.20
N LEU A 281 15.24 -9.87 9.88
CA LEU A 281 14.88 -8.46 9.97
C LEU A 281 13.51 -8.35 10.62
N GLY A 282 13.38 -7.40 11.54
CA GLY A 282 12.10 -7.01 12.12
C GLY A 282 11.99 -5.50 12.19
N SER A 283 10.81 -4.97 11.90
CA SER A 283 10.50 -3.55 12.02
C SER A 283 9.06 -3.37 12.46
N ILE A 284 8.82 -2.42 13.35
CA ILE A 284 7.49 -1.97 13.73
C ILE A 284 7.49 -0.44 13.78
N GLY A 285 6.47 0.17 13.21
CA GLY A 285 6.27 1.61 13.21
C GLY A 285 4.85 1.99 13.57
N VAL A 286 4.70 3.15 14.19
CA VAL A 286 3.42 3.78 14.50
C VAL A 286 3.53 5.27 14.23
N SER A 287 2.49 5.86 13.65
CA SER A 287 2.35 7.32 13.56
C SER A 287 0.91 7.73 13.84
N ASN A 288 0.76 8.91 14.40
CA ASN A 288 -0.54 9.55 14.60
C ASN A 288 -0.48 10.97 14.06
N ASP A 289 -1.35 11.26 13.10
CA ASP A 289 -1.45 12.53 12.40
C ASP A 289 -2.78 13.20 12.71
N LEU A 290 -2.75 14.51 12.88
CA LEU A 290 -3.93 15.37 13.08
C LEU A 290 -4.02 16.40 11.97
N GLN A 291 -5.20 16.56 11.39
CA GLN A 291 -5.43 17.53 10.33
C GLN A 291 -6.73 18.29 10.56
N THR A 292 -6.66 19.60 10.47
CA THR A 292 -7.82 20.49 10.42
C THR A 292 -7.89 21.13 9.04
N MET A 293 -9.10 21.19 8.51
CA MET A 293 -9.41 21.90 7.28
C MET A 293 -10.55 22.86 7.62
N ASP A 294 -10.26 24.16 7.60
CA ASP A 294 -11.21 25.19 7.98
C ASP A 294 -11.76 25.89 6.72
N ASN A 295 -13.07 26.16 6.71
CA ASN A 295 -13.77 26.90 5.66
C ASN A 295 -13.48 26.40 4.24
N ALA A 296 -13.43 25.09 4.07
CA ALA A 296 -13.36 24.47 2.75
C ALA A 296 -14.75 24.48 2.09
N SER A 297 -14.82 24.32 0.77
CA SER A 297 -16.10 24.33 0.05
C SER A 297 -16.27 23.07 -0.79
N ILE A 298 -17.52 22.60 -0.84
CA ILE A 298 -17.98 21.52 -1.74
C ILE A 298 -19.11 22.06 -2.58
N ARG A 299 -18.99 21.93 -3.90
CA ARG A 299 -20.06 22.23 -4.86
C ARG A 299 -20.38 21.01 -5.69
N THR A 300 -21.66 20.71 -5.83
CA THR A 300 -22.17 19.73 -6.79
C THR A 300 -22.82 20.50 -7.94
N LEU A 301 -22.38 20.21 -9.16
CA LEU A 301 -22.87 20.88 -10.37
C LEU A 301 -23.72 19.92 -11.20
N GLU A 302 -24.76 20.44 -11.85
CA GLU A 302 -25.44 19.76 -12.94
C GLU A 302 -24.55 19.70 -14.19
N ALA A 303 -24.93 18.87 -15.17
CA ALA A 303 -24.27 18.83 -16.47
C ALA A 303 -24.34 20.16 -17.23
N THR A 304 -25.32 21.02 -16.92
CA THR A 304 -25.50 22.37 -17.45
C THR A 304 -24.58 23.42 -16.83
N GLY A 305 -23.89 23.07 -15.72
CA GLY A 305 -23.03 23.96 -14.95
C GLY A 305 -23.73 24.70 -13.82
N ASN A 306 -25.03 24.49 -13.63
CA ASN A 306 -25.77 25.07 -12.50
C ASN A 306 -25.36 24.37 -11.20
N THR A 307 -25.31 25.13 -10.10
CA THR A 307 -25.01 24.59 -8.76
C THR A 307 -26.22 23.86 -8.22
N LEU A 308 -26.10 22.57 -7.92
CA LEU A 308 -27.10 21.79 -7.19
C LEU A 308 -26.98 21.98 -5.68
N ASN A 309 -25.79 21.88 -5.16
CA ASN A 309 -25.52 22.03 -3.74
C ASN A 309 -24.24 22.84 -3.55
N GLU A 310 -24.22 23.70 -2.55
CA GLU A 310 -23.03 24.45 -2.15
C GLU A 310 -22.92 24.48 -0.62
N PHE A 311 -21.86 23.85 -0.11
CA PHE A 311 -21.58 23.79 1.32
C PHE A 311 -20.17 24.29 1.61
N ASN A 312 -20.04 25.10 2.66
CA ASN A 312 -18.78 25.29 3.36
C ASN A 312 -18.67 24.28 4.49
N TYR A 313 -17.45 23.80 4.76
CA TYR A 313 -17.26 22.82 5.80
C TYR A 313 -15.94 23.01 6.56
N ASP A 314 -15.98 22.61 7.82
CA ASP A 314 -14.82 22.40 8.67
C ASP A 314 -14.66 20.90 8.90
N SER A 315 -13.43 20.40 8.77
CA SER A 315 -13.12 18.98 8.92
C SER A 315 -11.95 18.77 9.87
N TYR A 316 -12.07 17.76 10.71
CA TYR A 316 -11.10 17.40 11.75
C TYR A 316 -10.82 15.90 11.62
N SER A 317 -9.62 15.56 11.16
CA SER A 317 -9.21 14.18 10.92
C SER A 317 -8.09 13.77 11.88
N ASN A 318 -8.26 12.59 12.47
CA ASN A 318 -7.23 11.91 13.26
C ASN A 318 -6.91 10.58 12.59
N GLU A 319 -5.67 10.41 12.15
CA GLU A 319 -5.19 9.23 11.46
C GLU A 319 -4.15 8.50 12.30
N LEU A 320 -4.33 7.20 12.50
CA LEU A 320 -3.38 6.31 13.16
C LEU A 320 -2.91 5.25 12.17
N LYS A 321 -1.62 5.23 11.90
CA LYS A 321 -0.96 4.21 11.06
C LYS A 321 -0.08 3.31 11.90
N ILE A 322 -0.17 2.00 11.64
CA ILE A 322 0.69 0.97 12.23
C ILE A 322 1.19 0.11 11.09
N ALA A 323 2.49 -0.17 11.07
CA ALA A 323 3.05 -1.16 10.15
C ALA A 323 4.07 -2.03 10.86
N ALA A 324 4.10 -3.31 10.51
CA ALA A 324 5.10 -4.25 10.98
C ALA A 324 5.63 -5.08 9.81
N LEU A 325 6.93 -5.31 9.78
CA LEU A 325 7.63 -6.15 8.81
C LEU A 325 8.49 -7.15 9.55
N GLY A 326 8.38 -8.42 9.20
CA GLY A 326 9.29 -9.48 9.59
C GLY A 326 9.83 -10.17 8.34
N ASN A 327 11.14 -10.38 8.28
CA ASN A 327 11.76 -11.12 7.18
C ASN A 327 12.76 -12.13 7.73
N LEU A 328 12.68 -13.36 7.24
CA LEU A 328 13.60 -14.44 7.51
C LEU A 328 14.17 -14.94 6.19
N GLY A 329 15.49 -14.95 6.07
CA GLY A 329 16.20 -15.47 4.91
C GLY A 329 17.13 -16.61 5.29
N TYR A 330 17.15 -17.66 4.49
CA TYR A 330 18.07 -18.77 4.62
C TYR A 330 18.76 -19.01 3.28
N SER A 331 20.08 -18.80 3.24
CA SER A 331 20.91 -19.03 2.07
C SER A 331 21.78 -20.25 2.31
N PHE A 332 21.67 -21.24 1.42
CA PHE A 332 22.39 -22.50 1.50
C PHE A 332 22.99 -22.86 0.15
N ARG A 333 23.96 -23.77 0.14
CA ARG A 333 24.85 -23.92 -1.00
C ARG A 333 25.35 -22.55 -1.44
N THR A 334 26.04 -22.34 -2.45
CA THR A 334 26.63 -21.03 -2.77
C THR A 334 25.62 -19.99 -3.29
N SER A 335 24.39 -20.38 -3.62
CA SER A 335 23.48 -19.51 -4.39
C SER A 335 21.99 -19.74 -4.13
N ASP A 336 21.62 -20.81 -3.42
CA ASP A 336 20.22 -21.11 -3.15
C ASP A 336 19.70 -20.29 -1.98
N HIS A 337 18.46 -19.84 -2.08
CA HIS A 337 17.83 -18.99 -1.06
C HIS A 337 16.36 -19.41 -0.85
N ILE A 338 15.94 -19.38 0.40
CA ILE A 338 14.54 -19.47 0.82
C ILE A 338 14.26 -18.29 1.75
N GLY A 339 13.16 -17.62 1.51
CA GLY A 339 12.74 -16.47 2.29
C GLY A 339 11.31 -16.61 2.81
N TYR A 340 11.06 -15.99 3.96
CA TYR A 340 9.73 -15.75 4.48
C TYR A 340 9.59 -14.28 4.85
N THR A 341 8.51 -13.65 4.39
CA THR A 341 8.18 -12.26 4.71
C THR A 341 6.79 -12.20 5.31
N PHE A 342 6.69 -11.55 6.45
CA PHE A 342 5.44 -11.13 7.07
C PHE A 342 5.32 -9.62 6.97
N PHE A 343 4.19 -9.13 6.47
CA PHE A 343 3.88 -7.72 6.44
C PHE A 343 2.48 -7.48 7.02
N TYR A 344 2.39 -6.52 7.91
CA TYR A 344 1.13 -6.04 8.47
C TYR A 344 1.07 -4.52 8.34
N ALA A 345 -0.07 -4.02 7.89
CA ALA A 345 -0.35 -2.59 7.88
C ALA A 345 -1.79 -2.34 8.32
N ARG A 346 -1.98 -1.29 9.11
CA ARG A 346 -3.27 -0.78 9.54
C ARG A 346 -3.28 0.73 9.43
N ASN A 347 -4.32 1.26 8.79
CA ASN A 347 -4.60 2.69 8.74
C ASN A 347 -6.03 2.92 9.27
N ALA A 348 -6.16 3.72 10.33
CA ALA A 348 -7.43 4.06 10.94
C ALA A 348 -7.60 5.58 10.91
N ILE A 349 -8.59 6.06 10.19
CA ILE A 349 -8.88 7.48 9.95
C ILE A 349 -10.24 7.78 10.54
N ASP A 350 -10.30 8.69 11.52
CA ASP A 350 -11.52 9.19 12.12
C ASP A 350 -11.70 10.66 11.76
N THR A 351 -12.74 10.96 11.01
CA THR A 351 -13.01 12.31 10.50
C THR A 351 -14.36 12.81 10.98
N TYR A 352 -14.36 13.90 11.71
CA TYR A 352 -15.55 14.70 11.99
C TYR A 352 -15.65 15.86 11.00
N MET A 353 -16.83 16.10 10.47
CA MET A 353 -17.11 17.20 9.55
C MET A 353 -18.38 17.94 9.98
N ARG A 354 -18.28 19.24 10.08
CA ARG A 354 -19.41 20.17 10.12
C ARG A 354 -19.50 20.87 8.79
N ARG A 355 -20.66 20.84 8.15
CA ARG A 355 -20.92 21.55 6.90
C ARG A 355 -22.16 22.44 7.02
N GLU A 356 -22.16 23.59 6.37
CA GLU A 356 -23.28 24.52 6.31
C GLU A 356 -23.42 25.07 4.90
N GLY A 357 -24.64 25.09 4.36
CA GLY A 357 -24.87 25.54 3.00
C GLY A 357 -26.29 25.32 2.51
N VAL A 358 -26.46 25.36 1.21
CA VAL A 358 -27.77 25.31 0.56
C VAL A 358 -27.84 24.10 -0.37
N ASP A 359 -28.95 23.35 -0.31
CA ASP A 359 -29.25 22.27 -1.23
C ASP A 359 -30.04 22.77 -2.47
N TYR A 360 -30.35 21.85 -3.39
CA TYR A 360 -31.06 22.15 -4.63
C TYR A 360 -32.53 22.59 -4.43
N GLU A 361 -33.09 22.46 -3.24
CA GLU A 361 -34.43 22.91 -2.85
C GLU A 361 -34.40 24.22 -2.04
N ASP A 362 -33.24 24.90 -2.02
CA ASP A 362 -33.00 26.13 -1.26
C ASP A 362 -33.12 25.98 0.27
N HIS A 363 -32.94 24.76 0.80
CA HIS A 363 -32.86 24.57 2.23
C HIS A 363 -31.50 24.99 2.76
N HIS A 364 -31.49 25.85 3.79
CA HIS A 364 -30.29 26.16 4.55
C HIS A 364 -29.99 25.06 5.57
N LEU A 365 -29.08 24.16 5.20
CA LEU A 365 -28.76 22.96 5.96
C LEU A 365 -27.46 23.09 6.76
N ILE A 366 -27.46 22.50 7.96
CA ILE A 366 -26.26 22.30 8.77
C ILE A 366 -26.13 20.81 9.01
N GLY A 367 -25.01 20.23 8.55
CA GLY A 367 -24.71 18.82 8.73
C GLY A 367 -23.59 18.63 9.75
N SER A 368 -23.78 17.66 10.65
CA SER A 368 -22.79 17.18 11.60
C SER A 368 -22.60 15.70 11.36
N ASN A 369 -21.43 15.28 10.86
CA ASN A 369 -21.18 13.89 10.52
C ASN A 369 -19.79 13.40 10.93
N ASN A 370 -19.71 12.13 11.28
CA ASN A 370 -18.46 11.44 11.59
C ASN A 370 -18.35 10.18 10.75
N VAL A 371 -17.17 9.96 10.20
CA VAL A 371 -16.82 8.75 9.46
C VAL A 371 -15.49 8.22 10.00
N THR A 372 -15.46 6.94 10.36
CA THR A 372 -14.23 6.24 10.69
C THR A 372 -13.99 5.17 9.63
N HIS A 373 -12.85 5.22 8.96
CA HIS A 373 -12.39 4.16 8.05
C HIS A 373 -11.20 3.43 8.68
N ILE A 374 -11.24 2.11 8.65
CA ILE A 374 -10.17 1.27 9.18
C ILE A 374 -9.80 0.25 8.10
N TYR A 375 -8.63 0.43 7.52
CA TYR A 375 -8.04 -0.47 6.55
C TYR A 375 -6.98 -1.34 7.22
N SER A 376 -7.00 -2.64 6.97
CA SER A 376 -5.97 -3.56 7.46
C SER A 376 -5.53 -4.51 6.36
N LEU A 377 -4.23 -4.76 6.30
CA LEU A 377 -3.61 -5.76 5.44
C LEU A 377 -2.70 -6.64 6.29
N GLN A 378 -2.88 -7.93 6.20
CA GLN A 378 -1.95 -8.95 6.69
C GLN A 378 -1.49 -9.78 5.49
N ASN A 379 -0.18 -9.90 5.29
CA ASN A 379 0.37 -10.63 4.16
C ASN A 379 1.50 -11.54 4.65
N HIS A 380 1.46 -12.79 4.22
CA HIS A 380 2.47 -13.82 4.46
C HIS A 380 3.01 -14.26 3.12
N GLN A 381 4.32 -14.21 2.93
CA GLN A 381 4.96 -14.64 1.69
C GLN A 381 6.07 -15.64 1.97
N VAL A 382 6.17 -16.63 1.11
CA VAL A 382 7.31 -17.54 1.05
C VAL A 382 7.88 -17.48 -0.37
N ASN A 383 9.18 -17.51 -0.48
CA ASN A 383 9.85 -17.51 -1.78
C ASN A 383 11.10 -18.38 -1.76
N GLY A 384 11.44 -18.91 -2.91
CA GLY A 384 12.69 -19.67 -3.07
C GLY A 384 13.32 -19.42 -4.43
N LYS A 385 14.64 -19.46 -4.45
CA LYS A 385 15.45 -19.33 -5.65
C LYS A 385 16.53 -20.38 -5.63
N HIS A 386 16.58 -21.20 -6.68
CA HIS A 386 17.46 -22.34 -6.79
C HIS A 386 18.20 -22.31 -8.12
N TYR A 387 19.49 -22.64 -8.10
CA TYR A 387 20.33 -22.70 -9.28
C TYR A 387 20.78 -24.15 -9.54
N PHE A 388 20.60 -24.60 -10.76
CA PHE A 388 21.03 -25.93 -11.21
C PHE A 388 22.08 -25.77 -12.30
N GLY A 389 23.35 -25.87 -11.90
CA GLY A 389 24.49 -25.54 -12.75
C GLY A 389 24.53 -24.05 -13.08
N LYS A 390 25.09 -23.71 -14.27
CA LYS A 390 25.23 -22.32 -14.72
C LYS A 390 24.04 -21.80 -15.54
N GLN A 391 23.24 -22.71 -16.06
CA GLN A 391 22.24 -22.43 -17.09
C GLN A 391 20.82 -22.33 -16.56
N TRP A 392 20.47 -23.11 -15.54
CA TRP A 392 19.11 -23.17 -15.04
C TRP A 392 18.93 -22.46 -13.72
N ASP A 393 17.87 -21.71 -13.60
CA ASP A 393 17.36 -21.25 -12.30
C ASP A 393 15.85 -21.48 -12.19
N LEU A 394 15.42 -21.74 -10.96
CA LEU A 394 14.03 -21.91 -10.58
C LEU A 394 13.71 -20.91 -9.49
N ASN A 395 12.72 -20.06 -9.75
CA ASN A 395 12.16 -19.15 -8.78
C ASN A 395 10.71 -19.57 -8.50
N TRP A 396 10.36 -19.61 -7.23
CA TRP A 396 8.99 -19.83 -6.82
C TRP A 396 8.62 -18.90 -5.69
N SER A 397 7.38 -18.49 -5.65
CA SER A 397 6.85 -17.66 -4.57
C SER A 397 5.38 -18.00 -4.33
N GLY A 398 4.95 -17.76 -3.11
CA GLY A 398 3.57 -17.90 -2.71
C GLY A 398 3.20 -16.89 -1.67
N SER A 399 1.97 -16.39 -1.70
CA SER A 399 1.46 -15.48 -0.68
C SER A 399 0.04 -15.85 -0.25
N TYR A 400 -0.23 -15.55 1.00
CA TYR A 400 -1.56 -15.44 1.57
C TYR A 400 -1.76 -14.04 2.11
N SER A 401 -2.79 -13.36 1.66
CA SER A 401 -3.18 -12.04 2.12
C SER A 401 -4.56 -12.07 2.72
N LYS A 402 -4.72 -11.37 3.84
CA LYS A 402 -6.02 -11.04 4.40
C LYS A 402 -6.14 -9.53 4.49
N THR A 403 -7.17 -8.98 3.87
CA THR A 403 -7.48 -7.55 3.92
C THR A 403 -8.85 -7.32 4.53
N SER A 404 -9.00 -6.22 5.24
CA SER A 404 -10.30 -5.75 5.72
C SER A 404 -10.45 -4.25 5.54
N SER A 405 -11.70 -3.84 5.31
CA SER A 405 -12.13 -2.45 5.35
C SER A 405 -13.36 -2.36 6.22
N ASP A 406 -13.21 -1.68 7.33
CA ASP A 406 -14.30 -1.46 8.25
C ASP A 406 -14.67 0.01 8.29
N GLU A 407 -15.96 0.27 8.28
CA GLU A 407 -16.56 1.57 8.52
C GLU A 407 -17.49 1.45 9.73
N PRO A 408 -16.90 1.44 10.93
CA PRO A 408 -17.67 1.27 12.15
C PRO A 408 -18.33 2.59 12.54
N ASP A 409 -19.66 2.59 12.58
CA ASP A 409 -20.47 3.66 13.16
C ASP A 409 -20.31 5.04 12.48
N ARG A 410 -20.46 5.11 11.15
CA ARG A 410 -20.68 6.41 10.49
C ARG A 410 -21.95 7.02 11.05
N ARG A 411 -21.89 8.28 11.46
CA ARG A 411 -23.02 9.00 12.08
C ARG A 411 -23.25 10.32 11.38
N GLN A 412 -24.51 10.66 11.21
CA GLN A 412 -24.93 11.93 10.65
C GLN A 412 -26.16 12.45 11.39
N VAL A 413 -26.17 13.77 11.65
CA VAL A 413 -27.34 14.54 12.06
C VAL A 413 -27.46 15.75 11.16
N MET A 414 -28.67 16.04 10.68
CA MET A 414 -28.94 17.20 9.83
C MET A 414 -29.90 18.16 10.52
N PHE A 415 -29.56 19.43 10.43
CA PHE A 415 -30.36 20.54 10.91
C PHE A 415 -30.71 21.45 9.73
N ILE A 416 -31.79 22.21 9.87
CA ILE A 416 -32.21 23.26 8.95
C ILE A 416 -32.27 24.58 9.69
N ARG A 417 -31.87 25.68 9.05
CA ARG A 417 -32.03 27.04 9.56
C ARG A 417 -33.23 27.66 8.89
N GLU A 418 -34.26 27.96 9.67
CA GLU A 418 -35.48 28.66 9.26
C GLU A 418 -35.77 29.81 10.23
N ASP A 419 -36.06 31.01 9.69
CA ASP A 419 -36.40 32.20 10.48
C ASP A 419 -35.42 32.46 11.65
N ASP A 420 -34.10 32.34 11.38
CA ASP A 420 -33.01 32.44 12.36
C ASP A 420 -33.03 31.39 13.48
N GLN A 421 -33.88 30.40 13.40
CA GLN A 421 -33.94 29.27 14.32
C GLN A 421 -33.31 28.02 13.69
N ILE A 422 -32.58 27.25 14.50
CA ILE A 422 -32.06 25.96 14.10
C ILE A 422 -33.06 24.90 14.54
N LYS A 423 -33.50 24.07 13.60
CA LYS A 423 -34.44 22.95 13.79
C LYS A 423 -33.81 21.64 13.28
N LEU A 424 -34.34 20.50 13.72
CA LEU A 424 -34.01 19.22 13.12
C LEU A 424 -34.57 19.17 11.68
N PHE A 425 -33.71 18.79 10.72
CA PHE A 425 -34.15 18.53 9.36
C PHE A 425 -34.75 17.12 9.28
N LYS A 426 -36.01 17.01 8.89
CA LYS A 426 -36.83 15.80 8.99
C LYS A 426 -37.54 15.45 7.68
N LEU A 427 -36.99 15.84 6.52
CA LEU A 427 -37.60 15.62 5.22
C LEU A 427 -37.80 14.11 4.96
N ASN A 428 -36.79 13.34 5.27
CA ASN A 428 -36.89 11.89 5.22
C ASN A 428 -36.08 11.26 6.39
N ARG A 429 -36.09 9.90 6.51
CA ARG A 429 -35.47 9.19 7.64
C ARG A 429 -33.95 9.13 7.57
N GLN A 430 -33.33 9.59 6.48
CA GLN A 430 -31.90 9.42 6.22
C GLN A 430 -31.04 10.55 6.79
N GLU A 431 -31.64 11.64 7.23
CA GLU A 431 -30.92 12.80 7.75
C GLU A 431 -30.24 12.54 9.08
N THR A 432 -30.83 11.69 9.91
CA THR A 432 -30.19 11.24 11.17
C THR A 432 -30.04 9.73 11.12
N MET A 433 -28.80 9.28 11.03
CA MET A 433 -28.52 7.87 10.79
C MET A 433 -27.20 7.39 11.39
N ARG A 434 -27.11 6.07 11.53
CA ARG A 434 -25.86 5.32 11.71
C ARG A 434 -25.69 4.29 10.61
N TYR A 435 -24.43 4.04 10.24
CA TYR A 435 -24.09 3.02 9.27
C TYR A 435 -22.87 2.23 9.76
N PHE A 436 -22.93 0.93 9.54
CA PHE A 436 -21.86 -0.01 9.81
C PHE A 436 -21.58 -0.80 8.54
N GLY A 437 -20.36 -0.75 8.04
CA GLY A 437 -19.91 -1.50 6.87
C GLY A 437 -18.67 -2.32 7.20
N SER A 438 -18.60 -3.54 6.67
CA SER A 438 -17.42 -4.39 6.78
C SER A 438 -17.19 -5.14 5.48
N LEU A 439 -15.95 -5.11 5.02
CA LEU A 439 -15.47 -5.89 3.89
C LEU A 439 -14.29 -6.73 4.36
N ASN A 440 -14.33 -8.01 4.03
CA ASN A 440 -13.22 -8.93 4.24
C ASN A 440 -12.82 -9.56 2.91
N GLU A 441 -11.53 -9.76 2.71
CA GLU A 441 -11.00 -10.39 1.52
C GLU A 441 -9.80 -11.28 1.88
N ASP A 442 -9.82 -12.50 1.36
CA ASP A 442 -8.72 -13.46 1.43
C ASP A 442 -8.19 -13.69 0.02
N GLU A 443 -6.87 -13.64 -0.16
CA GLU A 443 -6.22 -13.87 -1.45
C GLU A 443 -5.03 -14.82 -1.32
N TRP A 444 -5.00 -15.85 -2.18
CA TRP A 444 -3.88 -16.75 -2.37
C TRP A 444 -3.24 -16.49 -3.73
N VAL A 445 -1.92 -16.41 -3.76
CA VAL A 445 -1.15 -16.26 -4.99
C VAL A 445 0.00 -17.24 -4.97
N GLY A 446 0.26 -17.88 -6.11
CA GLY A 446 1.41 -18.73 -6.34
C GLY A 446 2.06 -18.40 -7.68
N ASP A 447 3.37 -18.35 -7.72
CA ASP A 447 4.18 -18.13 -8.92
C ASP A 447 5.33 -19.12 -8.98
N LEU A 448 5.58 -19.66 -10.17
CA LEU A 448 6.68 -20.57 -10.46
C LEU A 448 7.29 -20.18 -11.80
N THR A 449 8.58 -19.87 -11.82
CA THR A 449 9.31 -19.50 -13.03
C THR A 449 10.60 -20.31 -13.16
N ALA A 450 10.73 -21.04 -14.25
CA ALA A 450 11.98 -21.68 -14.67
C ALA A 450 12.67 -20.84 -15.75
N SER A 451 13.97 -20.63 -15.63
CA SER A 451 14.76 -19.88 -16.59
C SER A 451 15.92 -20.72 -17.10
N TYR A 452 16.20 -20.63 -18.39
CA TYR A 452 17.34 -21.24 -19.03
C TYR A 452 18.19 -20.20 -19.75
N ARG A 453 19.47 -20.13 -19.38
CA ARG A 453 20.45 -19.24 -20.03
C ARG A 453 21.21 -19.98 -21.11
N PHE A 454 21.29 -19.38 -22.29
CA PHE A 454 22.00 -19.97 -23.44
C PHE A 454 22.80 -18.87 -24.17
N GLY A 455 23.91 -19.28 -24.79
CA GLY A 455 24.88 -18.34 -25.32
C GLY A 455 25.41 -17.40 -24.20
N ASP A 456 25.89 -16.23 -24.58
CA ASP A 456 26.53 -15.32 -23.62
C ASP A 456 25.53 -14.54 -22.75
N ASN A 457 24.41 -14.08 -23.33
CA ASN A 457 23.46 -13.20 -22.62
C ASN A 457 21.97 -13.56 -22.86
N ASN A 458 21.67 -14.64 -23.57
CA ASN A 458 20.29 -14.97 -23.90
C ASN A 458 19.61 -15.75 -22.77
N LYS A 459 18.31 -15.56 -22.62
CA LYS A 459 17.51 -16.21 -21.58
C LYS A 459 16.15 -16.62 -22.11
N LEU A 460 15.75 -17.83 -21.82
CA LEU A 460 14.39 -18.34 -22.02
C LEU A 460 13.74 -18.53 -20.65
N GLN A 461 12.50 -18.14 -20.51
CA GLN A 461 11.70 -18.30 -19.28
C GLN A 461 10.39 -18.97 -19.61
N ALA A 462 9.96 -19.85 -18.73
CA ALA A 462 8.60 -20.38 -18.71
C ALA A 462 8.08 -20.33 -17.28
N GLY A 463 6.85 -19.91 -17.11
CA GLY A 463 6.28 -19.77 -15.78
C GLY A 463 4.80 -20.11 -15.73
N PHE A 464 4.35 -20.34 -14.51
CA PHE A 464 2.97 -20.57 -14.15
C PHE A 464 2.59 -19.68 -12.97
N THR A 465 1.43 -19.05 -13.05
CA THR A 465 0.89 -18.21 -11.97
C THR A 465 -0.53 -18.64 -11.63
N TYR A 466 -0.84 -18.63 -10.34
CA TYR A 466 -2.15 -18.92 -9.79
C TYR A 466 -2.56 -17.80 -8.84
N LYS A 467 -3.80 -17.36 -8.92
CA LYS A 467 -4.42 -16.43 -7.98
C LYS A 467 -5.84 -16.87 -7.68
N ASP A 468 -6.21 -16.85 -6.41
CA ASP A 468 -7.58 -17.06 -5.95
C ASP A 468 -7.93 -16.06 -4.86
N LYS A 469 -9.03 -15.36 -5.06
CA LYS A 469 -9.49 -14.29 -4.19
C LYS A 469 -10.97 -14.48 -3.88
N ASN A 470 -11.32 -14.34 -2.60
CA ASN A 470 -12.68 -14.35 -2.13
C ASN A 470 -12.95 -13.11 -1.30
N ARG A 471 -14.10 -12.49 -1.50
CA ARG A 471 -14.51 -11.26 -0.83
C ARG A 471 -15.93 -11.38 -0.32
N ASP A 472 -16.17 -10.88 0.88
CA ASP A 472 -17.49 -10.65 1.44
C ASP A 472 -17.64 -9.21 1.91
N TYR A 473 -18.82 -8.67 1.73
CA TYR A 473 -19.20 -7.33 2.14
C TYR A 473 -20.58 -7.33 2.76
N MET A 474 -20.73 -6.59 3.87
CA MET A 474 -22.01 -6.37 4.54
C MET A 474 -22.14 -4.94 5.03
N GLY A 475 -23.29 -4.34 4.79
CA GLY A 475 -23.67 -3.02 5.30
C GLY A 475 -24.97 -3.06 6.08
N THR A 476 -25.06 -2.32 7.18
CA THR A 476 -26.28 -2.17 7.99
C THR A 476 -26.49 -0.71 8.35
N ARG A 477 -27.70 -0.22 8.17
CA ARG A 477 -28.09 1.16 8.50
C ARG A 477 -29.11 1.19 9.61
N PHE A 478 -29.02 2.21 10.45
CA PHE A 478 -30.01 2.52 11.48
C PHE A 478 -30.47 3.96 11.26
N TYR A 479 -31.73 4.12 10.93
CA TYR A 479 -32.36 5.42 10.72
C TYR A 479 -33.14 5.85 11.95
N TYR A 480 -32.97 7.10 12.32
CA TYR A 480 -33.69 7.70 13.46
C TYR A 480 -34.89 8.48 12.93
N ASN A 481 -36.08 7.98 13.22
CA ASN A 481 -37.31 8.70 12.92
C ASN A 481 -37.59 9.70 14.04
N LEU A 482 -37.46 10.98 13.72
CA LEU A 482 -37.57 12.10 14.64
C LEU A 482 -38.87 12.92 14.45
N ASN A 483 -39.86 12.38 13.72
CA ASN A 483 -41.06 13.14 13.33
C ASN A 483 -41.86 13.72 14.51
N LYS A 484 -41.82 13.07 15.68
CA LYS A 484 -42.49 13.55 16.89
C LYS A 484 -41.61 14.41 17.78
N LEU A 485 -40.34 14.58 17.43
CA LEU A 485 -39.35 15.28 18.24
C LEU A 485 -39.22 16.74 17.73
N ASN A 486 -39.45 17.73 18.58
CA ASN A 486 -39.29 19.15 18.27
C ASN A 486 -38.50 19.87 19.37
N PRO A 487 -37.19 19.58 19.48
CA PRO A 487 -36.35 20.23 20.46
C PRO A 487 -36.03 21.67 20.08
N THR A 488 -35.77 22.51 21.07
CA THR A 488 -35.15 23.82 20.88
C THR A 488 -33.64 23.59 20.74
N ILE A 489 -33.08 23.81 19.57
CA ILE A 489 -31.65 23.64 19.31
C ILE A 489 -30.92 24.95 19.58
N THR A 490 -30.20 25.02 20.69
CA THR A 490 -29.35 26.16 21.05
C THR A 490 -27.88 25.87 20.74
N ASP A 491 -27.47 24.63 20.75
CA ASP A 491 -26.13 24.15 20.41
C ASP A 491 -26.26 22.87 19.55
N ILE A 492 -25.75 22.94 18.33
CA ILE A 492 -25.75 21.80 17.38
C ILE A 492 -24.79 20.67 17.81
N TYR A 493 -23.87 20.95 18.71
CA TYR A 493 -22.91 19.99 19.24
C TYR A 493 -23.49 19.19 20.41
N ASP A 494 -24.46 19.73 21.13
CA ASP A 494 -25.15 19.07 22.27
C ASP A 494 -26.35 18.24 21.80
N THR A 495 -26.06 17.14 21.09
CA THR A 495 -27.11 16.25 20.56
C THR A 495 -27.70 15.33 21.62
N ASP A 496 -26.99 15.02 22.71
CA ASP A 496 -27.48 14.13 23.78
C ASP A 496 -28.63 14.75 24.56
N SER A 497 -28.79 16.07 24.52
CA SER A 497 -29.94 16.76 25.12
C SER A 497 -31.30 16.34 24.50
N PHE A 498 -31.30 15.85 23.25
CA PHE A 498 -32.52 15.43 22.55
C PHE A 498 -32.43 14.05 21.90
N LEU A 499 -31.26 13.54 21.50
CA LEU A 499 -31.06 12.17 20.99
C LEU A 499 -30.69 11.24 22.16
N ASN A 500 -31.61 11.01 23.07
CA ASN A 500 -31.39 10.26 24.32
C ASN A 500 -32.40 9.13 24.49
N MET A 501 -32.14 8.24 25.47
CA MET A 501 -33.00 7.09 25.76
C MET A 501 -34.40 7.48 26.23
N GLU A 502 -34.56 8.58 26.94
CA GLU A 502 -35.88 9.06 27.38
C GLU A 502 -36.81 9.32 26.18
N ASN A 503 -36.29 9.95 25.12
CA ASN A 503 -37.04 10.20 23.89
C ASN A 503 -37.28 8.91 23.07
N VAL A 504 -36.44 7.90 23.21
CA VAL A 504 -36.66 6.58 22.59
C VAL A 504 -37.75 5.82 23.35
N GLU A 505 -37.69 5.76 24.67
CA GLU A 505 -38.65 5.04 25.53
C GLU A 505 -40.05 5.64 25.42
N ASN A 506 -40.17 6.97 25.38
CA ASN A 506 -41.47 7.66 25.26
C ASN A 506 -42.03 7.64 23.82
N GLY A 507 -41.27 7.10 22.85
CA GLY A 507 -41.66 6.98 21.43
C GLY A 507 -41.59 8.28 20.62
N SER A 508 -40.90 9.32 21.12
CA SER A 508 -40.59 10.52 20.35
C SER A 508 -39.53 10.23 19.28
N ILE A 509 -38.67 9.26 19.55
CA ILE A 509 -37.68 8.71 18.62
C ILE A 509 -37.98 7.24 18.40
N THR A 510 -38.00 6.79 17.13
CA THR A 510 -37.96 5.37 16.78
C THR A 510 -36.73 5.10 15.93
N ILE A 511 -36.09 3.95 16.16
CA ILE A 511 -34.89 3.54 15.43
C ILE A 511 -35.24 2.38 14.51
N ASP A 512 -35.12 2.59 13.20
CA ASP A 512 -35.39 1.59 12.17
C ASP A 512 -34.08 0.96 11.71
N ARG A 513 -33.96 -0.36 11.86
CA ARG A 513 -32.84 -1.10 11.27
C ARG A 513 -33.13 -1.41 9.80
N LYS A 514 -32.25 -0.97 8.91
CA LYS A 514 -32.25 -1.30 7.49
C LYS A 514 -31.07 -2.22 7.16
N LYS A 515 -31.34 -3.52 7.21
CA LYS A 515 -30.49 -4.58 6.66
C LYS A 515 -31.26 -5.15 5.47
N GLN A 516 -30.92 -4.69 4.28
CA GLN A 516 -31.50 -5.22 3.06
C GLN A 516 -30.52 -6.24 2.46
N PRO A 517 -30.98 -7.36 1.89
CA PRO A 517 -30.09 -8.33 1.24
C PRO A 517 -29.18 -7.68 0.19
N LYS A 518 -29.64 -6.65 -0.52
CA LYS A 518 -28.85 -5.88 -1.49
C LYS A 518 -27.67 -5.09 -0.88
N ASP A 519 -27.65 -4.91 0.44
CA ASP A 519 -26.54 -4.24 1.15
C ASP A 519 -25.39 -5.21 1.46
N SER A 520 -25.43 -6.43 0.94
CA SER A 520 -24.38 -7.45 1.08
C SER A 520 -24.10 -8.14 -0.25
N TYR A 521 -22.87 -8.57 -0.44
CA TYR A 521 -22.48 -9.43 -1.56
C TYR A 521 -21.31 -10.31 -1.19
N THR A 522 -21.15 -11.43 -1.92
CA THR A 522 -19.93 -12.22 -1.93
C THR A 522 -19.39 -12.26 -3.36
N ALA A 523 -18.08 -12.31 -3.50
CA ALA A 523 -17.44 -12.29 -4.81
C ALA A 523 -16.17 -13.15 -4.81
N GLY A 524 -15.81 -13.66 -5.98
CA GLY A 524 -14.58 -14.41 -6.17
C GLY A 524 -13.90 -14.11 -7.50
N ASN A 525 -12.58 -14.28 -7.51
CA ASN A 525 -11.74 -14.13 -8.71
C ASN A 525 -10.64 -15.17 -8.69
N SER A 526 -10.64 -16.09 -9.65
CA SER A 526 -9.58 -17.09 -9.82
C SER A 526 -8.91 -16.90 -11.18
N ILE A 527 -7.56 -16.87 -11.20
CA ILE A 527 -6.75 -16.76 -12.41
C ILE A 527 -5.73 -17.90 -12.43
N TYR A 528 -5.68 -18.61 -13.53
CA TYR A 528 -4.65 -19.59 -13.86
C TYR A 528 -3.95 -19.12 -15.12
N ALA A 529 -2.64 -18.99 -15.09
CA ALA A 529 -1.92 -18.51 -16.25
C ALA A 529 -0.59 -19.23 -16.46
N GLY A 530 -0.24 -19.42 -17.71
CA GLY A 530 1.07 -19.88 -18.13
C GLY A 530 1.70 -18.90 -19.11
N TYR A 531 3.01 -18.74 -19.06
CA TYR A 531 3.72 -17.88 -20.00
C TYR A 531 5.05 -18.49 -20.44
N ILE A 532 5.50 -18.05 -21.64
CA ILE A 532 6.84 -18.24 -22.14
C ILE A 532 7.36 -16.89 -22.61
N ALA A 533 8.59 -16.56 -22.24
CA ALA A 533 9.25 -15.32 -22.65
C ALA A 533 10.74 -15.56 -22.92
N THR A 534 11.32 -14.78 -23.82
CA THR A 534 12.76 -14.85 -24.13
C THR A 534 13.38 -13.47 -24.19
N GLU A 535 14.55 -13.34 -23.60
CA GLU A 535 15.46 -12.21 -23.80
C GLU A 535 16.55 -12.69 -24.76
N TYR A 536 16.60 -12.08 -25.94
CA TYR A 536 17.49 -12.49 -27.02
C TYR A 536 18.25 -11.30 -27.62
N TYR A 537 19.53 -11.46 -27.82
CA TYR A 537 20.41 -10.49 -28.46
C TYR A 537 20.73 -10.93 -29.88
N PRO A 538 19.94 -10.55 -30.90
CA PRO A 538 20.26 -10.86 -32.31
C PRO A 538 21.56 -10.24 -32.77
N VAL A 539 21.90 -9.06 -32.23
CA VAL A 539 23.19 -8.38 -32.38
C VAL A 539 23.52 -7.72 -31.03
N ALA A 540 24.80 -7.53 -30.73
CA ALA A 540 25.25 -7.06 -29.43
C ALA A 540 24.50 -5.82 -28.85
N PRO A 541 24.18 -4.76 -29.62
CA PRO A 541 23.51 -3.59 -29.09
C PRO A 541 21.97 -3.72 -29.02
N LEU A 542 21.38 -4.80 -29.53
CA LEU A 542 19.92 -4.95 -29.60
C LEU A 542 19.42 -6.08 -28.70
N LEU A 543 18.69 -5.73 -27.65
CA LEU A 543 17.97 -6.67 -26.81
C LEU A 543 16.49 -6.73 -27.24
N VAL A 544 16.01 -7.92 -27.51
CA VAL A 544 14.60 -8.22 -27.82
C VAL A 544 14.03 -9.08 -26.72
N ASN A 545 12.94 -8.63 -26.08
CA ASN A 545 12.12 -9.43 -25.18
C ASN A 545 10.80 -9.75 -25.91
N LEU A 546 10.59 -11.01 -26.17
CA LEU A 546 9.39 -11.54 -26.78
C LEU A 546 8.72 -12.52 -25.81
N GLY A 547 7.43 -12.35 -25.56
CA GLY A 547 6.71 -13.22 -24.67
C GLY A 547 5.27 -13.44 -25.08
N VAL A 548 4.69 -14.49 -24.55
CA VAL A 548 3.28 -14.78 -24.67
C VAL A 548 2.77 -15.37 -23.36
N ARG A 549 1.62 -14.88 -22.90
CA ARG A 549 0.92 -15.34 -21.71
C ARG A 549 -0.49 -15.76 -22.09
N TYR A 550 -0.94 -16.88 -21.54
CA TYR A 550 -2.31 -17.35 -21.64
C TYR A 550 -2.94 -17.37 -20.26
N GLU A 551 -4.08 -16.69 -20.09
CA GLU A 551 -4.81 -16.62 -18.82
C GLU A 551 -6.21 -17.23 -18.96
N ILE A 552 -6.58 -18.00 -17.95
CA ILE A 552 -7.94 -18.47 -17.69
C ILE A 552 -8.43 -17.71 -16.45
N SER A 553 -9.38 -16.81 -16.63
CA SER A 553 -9.93 -15.98 -15.57
C SER A 553 -11.40 -16.33 -15.33
N LYS A 554 -11.75 -16.50 -14.04
CA LYS A 554 -13.12 -16.72 -13.59
C LYS A 554 -13.44 -15.70 -12.52
N GLN A 555 -14.48 -14.90 -12.74
CA GLN A 555 -14.97 -13.92 -11.78
C GLN A 555 -16.45 -14.15 -11.55
N TRP A 556 -16.89 -13.98 -10.33
CA TRP A 556 -18.30 -14.06 -9.99
C TRP A 556 -18.65 -13.12 -8.84
N VAL A 557 -19.90 -12.67 -8.82
CA VAL A 557 -20.47 -11.89 -7.73
C VAL A 557 -21.88 -12.43 -7.45
N ASP A 558 -22.12 -12.85 -6.22
CA ASP A 558 -23.44 -13.18 -5.69
C ASP A 558 -24.00 -11.96 -4.97
N TYR A 559 -25.13 -11.50 -5.39
CA TYR A 559 -25.75 -10.29 -4.86
C TYR A 559 -27.29 -10.42 -4.87
N TYR A 560 -27.96 -9.45 -4.29
CA TYR A 560 -29.40 -9.35 -4.34
C TYR A 560 -29.83 -8.09 -5.09
N THR A 561 -30.85 -8.22 -5.92
CA THR A 561 -31.50 -7.09 -6.60
C THR A 561 -32.31 -6.25 -5.62
N ASP A 562 -32.76 -5.07 -6.04
CA ASP A 562 -33.67 -4.22 -5.25
C ASP A 562 -34.98 -4.93 -4.86
N GLY A 563 -35.44 -5.88 -5.67
CA GLY A 563 -36.58 -6.75 -5.37
C GLY A 563 -36.30 -7.91 -4.41
N GLY A 564 -35.06 -8.02 -3.87
CA GLY A 564 -34.66 -9.08 -2.95
C GLY A 564 -34.40 -10.43 -3.60
N LYS A 565 -34.32 -10.50 -4.93
CA LYS A 565 -33.98 -11.72 -5.66
C LYS A 565 -32.47 -11.94 -5.64
N ALA A 566 -32.02 -13.13 -5.26
CA ALA A 566 -30.65 -13.55 -5.35
C ALA A 566 -30.24 -13.77 -6.82
N GLU A 567 -29.15 -13.18 -7.23
CA GLU A 567 -28.57 -13.30 -8.57
C GLU A 567 -27.06 -13.52 -8.51
N ARG A 568 -26.52 -14.14 -9.54
CA ARG A 568 -25.09 -14.26 -9.77
C ARG A 568 -24.72 -13.64 -11.11
N SER A 569 -23.69 -12.80 -11.10
CA SER A 569 -23.03 -12.33 -12.32
C SER A 569 -21.69 -13.04 -12.45
N GLU A 570 -21.40 -13.54 -13.65
CA GLU A 570 -20.15 -14.25 -13.93
C GLU A 570 -19.46 -13.67 -15.16
N LEU A 571 -18.14 -13.61 -15.09
CA LEU A 571 -17.27 -13.26 -16.21
C LEU A 571 -16.16 -14.32 -16.31
N ASN A 572 -16.25 -15.17 -17.32
CA ASN A 572 -15.26 -16.20 -17.60
C ASN A 572 -14.53 -15.86 -18.91
N LYS A 573 -13.21 -15.77 -18.87
CA LYS A 573 -12.38 -15.38 -20.01
C LYS A 573 -11.18 -16.32 -20.16
N ASN A 574 -10.81 -16.53 -21.42
CA ASN A 574 -9.61 -17.23 -21.81
C ASN A 574 -8.91 -16.34 -22.84
N ASP A 575 -7.81 -15.71 -22.44
CA ASP A 575 -7.19 -14.68 -23.24
C ASP A 575 -5.70 -14.95 -23.46
N LEU A 576 -5.19 -14.55 -24.62
CA LEU A 576 -3.79 -14.61 -24.99
C LEU A 576 -3.21 -13.21 -25.04
N PHE A 577 -2.10 -13.00 -24.33
CA PHE A 577 -1.44 -11.72 -24.20
C PHE A 577 -0.01 -11.80 -24.75
N PRO A 578 0.23 -11.40 -26.01
CA PRO A 578 1.57 -11.28 -26.56
C PRO A 578 2.26 -10.00 -26.05
N SER A 579 3.57 -10.07 -25.88
CA SER A 579 4.42 -8.91 -25.56
C SER A 579 5.67 -8.88 -26.43
N LEU A 580 6.05 -7.69 -26.90
CA LEU A 580 7.29 -7.44 -27.62
C LEU A 580 7.89 -6.14 -27.12
N ASN A 581 9.07 -6.22 -26.52
CA ASN A 581 9.82 -5.07 -26.08
C ASN A 581 11.21 -5.11 -26.70
N MET A 582 11.72 -3.98 -27.13
CA MET A 582 13.04 -3.86 -27.75
C MET A 582 13.82 -2.73 -27.10
N LYS A 583 15.11 -2.97 -26.88
CA LYS A 583 16.03 -1.97 -26.35
C LYS A 583 17.31 -1.98 -27.18
N TYR A 584 17.68 -0.81 -27.65
CA TYR A 584 18.94 -0.59 -28.36
C TYR A 584 19.89 0.20 -27.46
N TYR A 585 21.15 -0.32 -27.29
CA TYR A 585 22.17 0.24 -26.42
C TYR A 585 23.12 1.17 -27.17
#